data_8c760bec42dd591f8fd3bfd3f96feda2
#
_entry.id   8c760bec42dd591f8fd3bfd3f96feda2
#
_cell.length_a   1.000
_cell.length_b   1.000
_cell.length_c   1.000
_cell.angle_alpha   90.00
_cell.angle_beta   90.00
_cell.angle_gamma   90.00
#
_symmetry.space_group_name_H-M   'P 1'
#
loop_
_entity.id
_entity.type
_entity.pdbx_description
1 polymer ?
#
loop_
_entity_poly.entity_id
_entity_poly.type
_entity_poly.pdbx_seq_one_letter_code
_entity_poly.pdbx_strand_id
1 'polypeptide(L)'
;FNARVLAEAEDENVPLLERFKFLAIFTSNLDEFFMIRVGSLCDMAAVDKEHTDSKSGLTAKEQLHLIYKAVEPLYARRDAAFSDVDSKLSAIGLRRLTMDSLAPDEQKYIKRYFKDIIAPVLSPQIVDSHHPFPHLEGKVLHIAALLSHKKTERLGLLPVPASLPPVVFLPETPSRYILTEDILLAYADHVFEMYDVLEKTVLCVTR
;
A
#
# COMPACT_ATOMS: atom_id res chain seq x y z
N PHE A 1 -10.36 15.20 -14.80
CA PHE A 1 -8.91 15.46 -14.82
C PHE A 1 -8.13 14.14 -14.65
N ASN A 2 -8.33 13.39 -13.56
CA ASN A 2 -7.51 12.23 -13.22
C ASN A 2 -7.57 11.09 -14.25
N ALA A 3 -8.72 10.89 -14.92
CA ALA A 3 -8.84 9.92 -16.02
C ALA A 3 -7.92 10.26 -17.22
N ARG A 4 -7.58 11.53 -17.43
CA ARG A 4 -6.58 11.94 -18.45
C ARG A 4 -5.16 11.63 -18.01
N VAL A 5 -4.85 11.79 -16.72
CA VAL A 5 -3.55 11.37 -16.17
C VAL A 5 -3.36 9.86 -16.35
N LEU A 6 -4.42 9.08 -16.12
CA LEU A 6 -4.38 7.63 -16.35
C LEU A 6 -4.20 7.28 -17.83
N ALA A 7 -4.81 8.05 -18.74
CA ALA A 7 -4.65 7.84 -20.18
C ALA A 7 -3.19 7.97 -20.65
N GLU A 8 -2.39 8.87 -20.04
CA GLU A 8 -0.95 8.96 -20.32
C GLU A 8 -0.19 7.69 -19.86
N ALA A 9 -0.64 7.05 -18.78
CA ALA A 9 -0.08 5.78 -18.34
C ALA A 9 -0.45 4.61 -19.27
N GLU A 10 -1.57 4.71 -19.98
CA GLU A 10 -2.05 3.70 -20.92
C GLU A 10 -1.45 3.87 -22.33
N ASP A 11 -0.96 5.09 -22.68
CA ASP A 11 -0.41 5.38 -24.00
C ASP A 11 0.95 4.71 -24.20
N GLU A 12 1.04 3.84 -25.20
CA GLU A 12 2.27 3.12 -25.54
C GLU A 12 3.38 3.97 -26.14
N ASN A 13 3.07 5.19 -26.62
CA ASN A 13 4.04 6.15 -27.11
C ASN A 13 4.79 6.86 -25.96
N VAL A 14 4.27 6.80 -24.74
CA VAL A 14 4.91 7.34 -23.55
C VAL A 14 5.98 6.35 -23.04
N PRO A 15 7.21 6.79 -22.71
CA PRO A 15 8.26 5.92 -22.19
C PRO A 15 7.82 5.17 -20.92
N LEU A 16 8.22 3.91 -20.75
CA LEU A 16 7.75 3.02 -19.68
C LEU A 16 7.88 3.62 -18.27
N LEU A 17 9.00 4.23 -17.95
CA LEU A 17 9.19 4.85 -16.62
C LEU A 17 8.33 6.10 -16.43
N GLU A 18 8.03 6.83 -17.49
CA GLU A 18 7.10 7.96 -17.43
C GLU A 18 5.66 7.45 -17.26
N ARG A 19 5.26 6.37 -17.95
CA ARG A 19 3.97 5.70 -17.72
C ARG A 19 3.83 5.27 -16.25
N PHE A 20 4.89 4.72 -15.65
CA PHE A 20 4.93 4.35 -14.25
C PHE A 20 4.73 5.58 -13.32
N LYS A 21 5.34 6.71 -13.65
CA LYS A 21 5.13 7.98 -12.93
C LYS A 21 3.69 8.47 -13.03
N PHE A 22 3.05 8.37 -14.20
CA PHE A 22 1.65 8.75 -14.37
C PHE A 22 0.72 7.87 -13.51
N LEU A 23 1.02 6.57 -13.33
CA LEU A 23 0.29 5.71 -12.40
C LEU A 23 0.43 6.19 -10.94
N ALA A 24 1.63 6.58 -10.53
CA ALA A 24 1.87 7.14 -9.21
C ALA A 24 1.13 8.47 -9.00
N ILE A 25 1.18 9.38 -10.00
CA ILE A 25 0.45 10.65 -9.97
C ILE A 25 -1.05 10.42 -9.90
N PHE A 26 -1.60 9.50 -10.71
CA PHE A 26 -3.01 9.12 -10.66
C PHE A 26 -3.44 8.69 -9.26
N THR A 27 -2.67 7.79 -8.65
CA THR A 27 -2.94 7.26 -7.32
C THR A 27 -2.87 8.35 -6.26
N SER A 28 -1.81 9.17 -6.27
CA SER A 28 -1.65 10.27 -5.32
C SER A 28 -2.77 11.32 -5.41
N ASN A 29 -3.17 11.69 -6.64
CA ASN A 29 -4.29 12.61 -6.86
C ASN A 29 -5.61 12.03 -6.33
N LEU A 30 -5.81 10.74 -6.49
CA LEU A 30 -7.02 10.08 -6.02
C LEU A 30 -7.06 9.99 -4.50
N ASP A 31 -5.93 9.65 -3.87
CA ASP A 31 -5.78 9.66 -2.41
C ASP A 31 -6.11 11.04 -1.83
N GLU A 32 -5.54 12.10 -2.41
CA GLU A 32 -5.80 13.48 -1.97
C GLU A 32 -7.27 13.87 -2.15
N PHE A 33 -7.86 13.51 -3.28
CA PHE A 33 -9.29 13.74 -3.53
C PHE A 33 -10.16 13.03 -2.50
N PHE A 34 -9.85 11.78 -2.15
CA PHE A 34 -10.59 11.04 -1.14
C PHE A 34 -10.40 11.62 0.26
N MET A 35 -9.17 11.95 0.65
CA MET A 35 -8.91 12.53 1.97
C MET A 35 -9.60 13.88 2.16
N ILE A 36 -9.58 14.75 1.17
CA ILE A 36 -10.08 16.12 1.31
C ILE A 36 -11.56 16.19 0.88
N ARG A 37 -11.86 15.86 -0.37
CA ARG A 37 -13.20 16.10 -0.92
C ARG A 37 -14.21 15.06 -0.48
N VAL A 38 -13.85 13.77 -0.57
CA VAL A 38 -14.77 12.69 -0.17
C VAL A 38 -14.94 12.69 1.35
N GLY A 39 -13.87 12.91 2.12
CA GLY A 39 -13.96 13.06 3.58
C GLY A 39 -14.93 14.15 3.99
N SER A 40 -14.81 15.36 3.42
CA SER A 40 -15.74 16.46 3.67
C SER A 40 -17.19 16.12 3.30
N LEU A 41 -17.42 15.41 2.18
CA LEU A 41 -18.77 14.97 1.79
C LEU A 41 -19.31 13.92 2.77
N CYS A 42 -18.49 13.03 3.31
CA CYS A 42 -18.90 12.07 4.34
C CYS A 42 -19.36 12.79 5.61
N ASP A 43 -18.61 13.79 6.06
CA ASP A 43 -18.97 14.59 7.23
C ASP A 43 -20.29 15.34 7.00
N MET A 44 -20.46 15.98 5.84
CA MET A 44 -21.70 16.65 5.46
C MET A 44 -22.90 15.69 5.40
N ALA A 45 -22.72 14.50 4.83
CA ALA A 45 -23.77 13.48 4.75
C ALA A 45 -24.19 12.95 6.14
N ALA A 46 -23.31 13.01 7.14
CA ALA A 46 -23.61 12.60 8.50
C ALA A 46 -24.41 13.68 9.28
N VAL A 47 -24.11 14.97 9.03
CA VAL A 47 -24.67 16.11 9.78
C VAL A 47 -25.96 16.63 9.13
N ASP A 48 -25.94 16.87 7.83
CA ASP A 48 -27.08 17.47 7.10
C ASP A 48 -27.42 16.66 5.86
N LYS A 49 -28.44 15.80 6.00
CA LYS A 49 -28.84 14.84 4.96
C LYS A 49 -29.61 15.48 3.81
N GLU A 50 -30.21 16.65 4.02
CA GLU A 50 -31.07 17.32 3.07
C GLU A 50 -30.39 18.48 2.32
N HIS A 51 -29.24 18.93 2.82
CA HIS A 51 -28.50 20.00 2.16
C HIS A 51 -28.05 19.60 0.76
N THR A 52 -28.39 20.44 -0.21
CA THR A 52 -27.99 20.27 -1.60
C THR A 52 -26.93 21.28 -2.01
N ASP A 53 -25.90 20.82 -2.71
CA ASP A 53 -24.88 21.69 -3.29
C ASP A 53 -25.49 22.63 -4.35
N SER A 54 -25.24 23.91 -4.23
CA SER A 54 -25.83 24.95 -5.08
C SER A 54 -25.44 24.83 -6.57
N LYS A 55 -24.37 24.14 -6.91
CA LYS A 55 -23.89 23.97 -8.29
C LYS A 55 -24.40 22.70 -8.94
N SER A 56 -24.44 21.61 -8.22
CA SER A 56 -24.86 20.30 -8.73
C SER A 56 -26.31 19.99 -8.44
N GLY A 57 -26.94 20.63 -7.46
CA GLY A 57 -28.29 20.32 -6.98
C GLY A 57 -28.38 18.98 -6.25
N LEU A 58 -27.24 18.34 -5.95
CA LEU A 58 -27.17 17.01 -5.35
C LEU A 58 -26.88 17.10 -3.85
N THR A 59 -27.45 16.19 -3.09
CA THR A 59 -27.08 15.97 -1.70
C THR A 59 -25.66 15.39 -1.60
N ALA A 60 -25.01 15.52 -0.44
CA ALA A 60 -23.68 14.93 -0.21
C ALA A 60 -23.69 13.41 -0.46
N LYS A 61 -24.76 12.71 -0.07
CA LYS A 61 -24.91 11.26 -0.28
C LYS A 61 -25.01 10.89 -1.76
N GLU A 62 -25.73 11.65 -2.56
CA GLU A 62 -25.84 11.44 -4.00
C GLU A 62 -24.50 11.72 -4.69
N GLN A 63 -23.78 12.78 -4.29
CA GLN A 63 -22.43 13.05 -4.79
C GLN A 63 -21.49 11.90 -4.48
N LEU A 64 -21.47 11.37 -3.24
CA LEU A 64 -20.66 10.21 -2.85
C LEU A 64 -20.94 8.99 -3.73
N HIS A 65 -22.24 8.68 -3.94
CA HIS A 65 -22.62 7.55 -4.80
C HIS A 65 -22.09 7.71 -6.23
N LEU A 66 -22.21 8.90 -6.81
CA LEU A 66 -21.69 9.17 -8.16
C LEU A 66 -20.17 9.12 -8.23
N ILE A 67 -19.48 9.60 -7.18
CA ILE A 67 -18.01 9.53 -7.10
C ILE A 67 -17.56 8.06 -7.08
N TYR A 68 -18.11 7.22 -6.20
CA TYR A 68 -17.72 5.81 -6.12
C TYR A 68 -17.96 5.09 -7.45
N LYS A 69 -19.13 5.30 -8.07
CA LYS A 69 -19.45 4.73 -9.38
C LYS A 69 -18.48 5.19 -10.48
N ALA A 70 -18.02 6.44 -10.44
CA ALA A 70 -17.09 6.98 -11.43
C ALA A 70 -15.65 6.52 -11.20
N VAL A 71 -15.25 6.25 -9.95
CA VAL A 71 -13.87 5.89 -9.58
C VAL A 71 -13.60 4.38 -9.74
N GLU A 72 -14.60 3.53 -9.46
CA GLU A 72 -14.45 2.08 -9.54
C GLU A 72 -13.80 1.58 -10.86
N PRO A 73 -14.30 1.99 -12.05
CA PRO A 73 -13.67 1.57 -13.31
C PRO A 73 -12.27 2.14 -13.52
N LEU A 74 -11.92 3.26 -12.88
CA LEU A 74 -10.57 3.83 -12.98
C LEU A 74 -9.53 2.99 -12.22
N TYR A 75 -9.90 2.35 -11.12
CA TYR A 75 -9.02 1.41 -10.42
C TYR A 75 -8.70 0.19 -11.29
N ALA A 76 -9.70 -0.40 -11.93
CA ALA A 76 -9.48 -1.53 -12.83
C ALA A 76 -8.54 -1.18 -14.00
N ARG A 77 -8.70 0.02 -14.59
CA ARG A 77 -7.81 0.54 -15.63
C ARG A 77 -6.39 0.76 -15.12
N ARG A 78 -6.24 1.35 -13.93
CA ARG A 78 -4.93 1.54 -13.29
C ARG A 78 -4.21 0.21 -13.09
N ASP A 79 -4.90 -0.79 -12.58
CA ASP A 79 -4.32 -2.09 -12.28
C ASP A 79 -3.90 -2.83 -13.57
N ALA A 80 -4.69 -2.71 -14.63
CA ALA A 80 -4.33 -3.23 -15.95
C ALA A 80 -3.10 -2.51 -16.53
N ALA A 81 -3.06 -1.18 -16.48
CA ALA A 81 -1.92 -0.40 -16.94
C ALA A 81 -0.65 -0.68 -16.11
N PHE A 82 -0.78 -0.84 -14.78
CA PHE A 82 0.33 -1.22 -13.92
C PHE A 82 0.89 -2.60 -14.32
N SER A 83 0.03 -3.59 -14.54
CA SER A 83 0.45 -4.95 -14.93
C SER A 83 1.14 -4.97 -16.28
N ASP A 84 0.69 -4.15 -17.24
CA ASP A 84 1.34 -4.01 -18.55
C ASP A 84 2.73 -3.39 -18.42
N VAL A 85 2.85 -2.27 -17.69
CA VAL A 85 4.13 -1.59 -17.47
C VAL A 85 5.11 -2.47 -16.71
N ASP A 86 4.68 -3.15 -15.63
CA ASP A 86 5.53 -4.04 -14.83
C ASP A 86 6.04 -5.22 -15.67
N SER A 87 5.18 -5.81 -16.51
CA SER A 87 5.58 -6.87 -17.45
C SER A 87 6.64 -6.39 -18.44
N LYS A 88 6.45 -5.20 -19.02
CA LYS A 88 7.40 -4.61 -19.99
C LYS A 88 8.73 -4.23 -19.31
N LEU A 89 8.70 -3.70 -18.07
CA LEU A 89 9.90 -3.44 -17.29
C LEU A 89 10.66 -4.73 -16.96
N SER A 90 9.94 -5.78 -16.57
CA SER A 90 10.53 -7.10 -16.33
C SER A 90 11.22 -7.66 -17.57
N ALA A 91 10.64 -7.47 -18.77
CA ALA A 91 11.21 -7.92 -20.03
C ALA A 91 12.54 -7.22 -20.38
N ILE A 92 12.74 -5.98 -19.97
CA ILE A 92 14.00 -5.22 -20.14
C ILE A 92 14.97 -5.40 -18.96
N GLY A 93 14.65 -6.29 -18.00
CA GLY A 93 15.52 -6.67 -16.90
C GLY A 93 15.25 -5.97 -15.57
N LEU A 94 14.42 -4.91 -15.52
CA LEU A 94 14.02 -4.29 -14.26
C LEU A 94 12.89 -5.09 -13.62
N ARG A 95 13.23 -6.01 -12.72
CA ARG A 95 12.31 -7.03 -12.22
C ARG A 95 12.06 -6.93 -10.72
N ARG A 96 10.80 -6.73 -10.36
CA ARG A 96 10.34 -6.95 -8.99
C ARG A 96 10.31 -8.45 -8.68
N LEU A 97 10.82 -8.81 -7.51
CA LEU A 97 10.84 -10.17 -6.99
C LEU A 97 9.86 -10.31 -5.82
N THR A 98 9.35 -11.52 -5.65
CA THR A 98 8.67 -11.96 -4.43
C THR A 98 9.62 -12.88 -3.65
N MET A 99 9.36 -13.06 -2.34
CA MET A 99 10.18 -13.94 -1.50
C MET A 99 10.32 -15.35 -2.06
N ASP A 100 9.24 -15.87 -2.67
CA ASP A 100 9.21 -17.23 -3.24
C ASP A 100 10.00 -17.34 -4.55
N SER A 101 10.26 -16.23 -5.22
CA SER A 101 10.99 -16.19 -6.50
C SER A 101 12.50 -15.99 -6.34
N LEU A 102 12.99 -15.84 -5.10
CA LEU A 102 14.40 -15.64 -4.81
C LEU A 102 15.21 -16.93 -4.95
N ALA A 103 16.37 -16.83 -5.61
CA ALA A 103 17.35 -17.89 -5.62
C ALA A 103 17.96 -18.12 -4.21
N PRO A 104 18.55 -19.30 -3.90
CA PRO A 104 19.05 -19.60 -2.57
C PRO A 104 20.06 -18.58 -2.02
N ASP A 105 20.93 -18.04 -2.85
CA ASP A 105 21.92 -17.04 -2.41
C ASP A 105 21.27 -15.66 -2.21
N GLU A 106 20.28 -15.32 -3.00
CA GLU A 106 19.44 -14.13 -2.81
C GLU A 106 18.64 -14.22 -1.50
N GLN A 107 18.08 -15.40 -1.18
CA GLN A 107 17.40 -15.62 0.11
C GLN A 107 18.35 -15.44 1.29
N LYS A 108 19.59 -15.94 1.19
CA LYS A 108 20.61 -15.72 2.24
C LYS A 108 20.96 -14.25 2.39
N TYR A 109 21.08 -13.52 1.27
CA TYR A 109 21.31 -12.08 1.30
C TYR A 109 20.17 -11.34 1.99
N ILE A 110 18.92 -11.58 1.58
CA ILE A 110 17.73 -10.92 2.17
C ILE A 110 17.60 -11.29 3.67
N LYS A 111 17.86 -12.54 4.05
CA LYS A 111 17.85 -12.95 5.46
C LYS A 111 18.87 -12.19 6.29
N ARG A 112 20.08 -12.02 5.77
CA ARG A 112 21.13 -11.22 6.44
C ARG A 112 20.74 -9.75 6.49
N TYR A 113 20.25 -9.19 5.39
CA TYR A 113 19.78 -7.81 5.31
C TYR A 113 18.65 -7.54 6.32
N PHE A 114 17.69 -8.45 6.42
CA PHE A 114 16.64 -8.38 7.44
C PHE A 114 17.24 -8.32 8.84
N LYS A 115 18.11 -9.27 9.19
CA LYS A 115 18.71 -9.39 10.53
C LYS A 115 19.57 -8.17 10.91
N ASP A 116 20.41 -7.71 9.98
CA ASP A 116 21.46 -6.73 10.28
C ASP A 116 20.98 -5.28 10.10
N ILE A 117 20.03 -5.04 9.21
CA ILE A 117 19.58 -3.69 8.83
C ILE A 117 18.12 -3.44 9.24
N ILE A 118 17.20 -4.36 8.92
CA ILE A 118 15.76 -4.14 9.14
C ILE A 118 15.39 -4.38 10.61
N ALA A 119 15.67 -5.56 11.15
CA ALA A 119 15.21 -5.96 12.48
C ALA A 119 15.57 -4.97 13.61
N PRO A 120 16.79 -4.35 13.62
CA PRO A 120 17.17 -3.44 14.70
C PRO A 120 16.37 -2.14 14.77
N VAL A 121 15.68 -1.74 13.70
CA VAL A 121 14.90 -0.49 13.62
C VAL A 121 13.38 -0.72 13.71
N LEU A 122 12.95 -1.96 13.92
CA LEU A 122 11.53 -2.32 14.01
C LEU A 122 10.96 -1.98 15.39
N SER A 123 9.70 -1.56 15.40
CA SER A 123 8.94 -1.22 16.60
C SER A 123 7.54 -1.83 16.54
N PRO A 124 7.42 -3.17 16.71
CA PRO A 124 6.13 -3.84 16.66
C PRO A 124 5.26 -3.44 17.86
N GLN A 125 3.94 -3.36 17.64
CA GLN A 125 2.95 -3.04 18.65
C GLN A 125 1.91 -4.17 18.71
N ILE A 126 1.46 -4.50 19.93
CA ILE A 126 0.40 -5.48 20.16
C ILE A 126 -0.82 -4.73 20.68
N VAL A 127 -1.95 -4.92 20.02
CA VAL A 127 -3.24 -4.38 20.44
C VAL A 127 -3.93 -5.43 21.30
N ASP A 128 -4.22 -5.08 22.54
CA ASP A 128 -4.95 -5.91 23.49
C ASP A 128 -5.79 -5.06 24.45
N SER A 129 -6.36 -5.66 25.50
CA SER A 129 -7.17 -4.95 26.49
C SER A 129 -6.41 -3.88 27.27
N HIS A 130 -5.09 -3.95 27.35
CA HIS A 130 -4.22 -3.00 28.07
C HIS A 130 -3.57 -1.99 27.12
N HIS A 131 -3.44 -2.34 25.84
CA HIS A 131 -2.83 -1.52 24.79
C HIS A 131 -3.87 -1.27 23.70
N PRO A 132 -4.57 -0.13 23.75
CA PRO A 132 -5.63 0.20 22.81
C PRO A 132 -5.08 0.36 21.38
N PHE A 133 -5.96 0.31 20.39
CA PHE A 133 -5.60 0.48 18.99
C PHE A 133 -4.84 1.80 18.79
N PRO A 134 -3.60 1.77 18.26
CA PRO A 134 -2.79 2.96 18.08
C PRO A 134 -3.34 3.87 16.98
N HIS A 135 -2.97 5.15 17.06
CA HIS A 135 -3.21 6.06 15.96
C HIS A 135 -2.27 5.71 14.80
N LEU A 136 -2.83 5.18 13.70
CA LEU A 136 -2.05 4.91 12.50
C LEU A 136 -1.84 6.20 11.72
N GLU A 137 -0.60 6.48 11.36
CA GLU A 137 -0.25 7.63 10.53
C GLU A 137 -0.77 7.43 9.11
N GLY A 138 -1.35 8.49 8.51
CA GLY A 138 -1.87 8.47 7.15
C GLY A 138 -0.76 8.22 6.12
N LYS A 139 -1.04 7.38 5.11
CA LYS A 139 -0.12 6.99 4.03
C LYS A 139 1.12 6.20 4.46
N VAL A 140 1.23 5.77 5.71
CA VAL A 140 2.29 4.86 6.17
C VAL A 140 1.84 3.42 5.99
N LEU A 141 2.71 2.59 5.40
CA LEU A 141 2.48 1.15 5.30
C LEU A 141 2.72 0.49 6.66
N HIS A 142 1.86 -0.45 7.00
CA HIS A 142 1.97 -1.27 8.20
C HIS A 142 1.83 -2.74 7.84
N ILE A 143 2.57 -3.59 8.52
CA ILE A 143 2.26 -5.03 8.54
C ILE A 143 1.27 -5.25 9.67
N ALA A 144 0.11 -5.77 9.33
CA ALA A 144 -0.90 -6.20 10.28
C ALA A 144 -0.88 -7.73 10.36
N ALA A 145 -0.89 -8.27 11.57
CA ALA A 145 -0.85 -9.71 11.81
C ALA A 145 -1.89 -10.12 12.85
N LEU A 146 -2.66 -11.16 12.55
CA LEU A 146 -3.47 -11.86 13.53
C LEU A 146 -2.57 -12.81 14.30
N LEU A 147 -2.43 -12.55 15.59
CA LEU A 147 -1.53 -13.25 16.48
C LEU A 147 -2.29 -14.12 17.47
N SER A 148 -1.78 -15.31 17.78
CA SER A 148 -2.33 -16.17 18.82
C SER A 148 -1.30 -16.43 19.91
N HIS A 149 -1.73 -16.33 21.17
CA HIS A 149 -0.96 -16.75 22.32
C HIS A 149 -1.89 -17.31 23.38
N LYS A 150 -1.66 -18.55 23.82
CA LYS A 150 -2.47 -19.26 24.84
C LYS A 150 -3.98 -19.21 24.55
N LYS A 151 -4.35 -19.44 23.28
CA LYS A 151 -5.75 -19.41 22.78
C LYS A 151 -6.42 -18.02 22.82
N THR A 152 -5.66 -16.97 22.97
CA THR A 152 -6.16 -15.60 22.88
C THR A 152 -5.62 -14.96 21.61
N GLU A 153 -6.52 -14.44 20.79
CA GLU A 153 -6.16 -13.71 19.58
C GLU A 153 -5.88 -12.24 19.89
N ARG A 154 -4.91 -11.67 19.17
CA ARG A 154 -4.48 -10.28 19.27
C ARG A 154 -4.13 -9.75 17.89
N LEU A 155 -4.15 -8.44 17.74
CA LEU A 155 -3.67 -7.77 16.54
C LEU A 155 -2.25 -7.26 16.76
N GLY A 156 -1.31 -7.72 15.94
CA GLY A 156 0.03 -7.16 15.82
C GLY A 156 0.06 -6.09 14.72
N LEU A 157 0.69 -4.98 15.00
CA LEU A 157 0.90 -3.88 14.05
C LEU A 157 2.37 -3.51 14.03
N LEU A 158 2.93 -3.41 12.83
CA LEU A 158 4.32 -3.00 12.61
C LEU A 158 4.36 -1.92 11.53
N PRO A 159 4.59 -0.64 11.89
CA PRO A 159 4.80 0.39 10.90
C PRO A 159 6.08 0.10 10.10
N VAL A 160 6.06 0.30 8.79
CA VAL A 160 7.26 0.26 7.96
C VAL A 160 8.09 1.52 8.26
N PRO A 161 9.29 1.39 8.83
CA PRO A 161 10.08 2.54 9.23
C PRO A 161 10.49 3.41 8.04
N ALA A 162 10.29 4.72 8.13
CA ALA A 162 10.69 5.68 7.11
C ALA A 162 12.23 5.76 6.91
N SER A 163 13.00 5.23 7.84
CA SER A 163 14.47 5.12 7.73
C SER A 163 14.93 4.03 6.78
N LEU A 164 14.05 3.07 6.45
CA LEU A 164 14.37 2.01 5.50
C LEU A 164 14.08 2.46 4.06
N PRO A 165 14.90 2.03 3.08
CA PRO A 165 14.59 2.26 1.68
C PRO A 165 13.31 1.48 1.30
N PRO A 166 12.40 2.04 0.49
CA PRO A 166 11.19 1.31 0.07
C PRO A 166 11.49 0.11 -0.83
N VAL A 167 12.68 0.11 -1.45
CA VAL A 167 13.12 -0.91 -2.42
C VAL A 167 14.50 -1.40 -2.04
N VAL A 168 14.69 -2.71 -1.95
CA VAL A 168 15.98 -3.36 -1.72
C VAL A 168 16.45 -4.00 -3.02
N PHE A 169 17.53 -3.48 -3.59
CA PHE A 169 18.17 -4.04 -4.78
C PHE A 169 19.10 -5.18 -4.41
N LEU A 170 19.18 -6.21 -5.28
CA LEU A 170 20.09 -7.31 -5.09
C LEU A 170 21.51 -6.93 -5.59
N PRO A 171 22.57 -7.28 -4.84
CA PRO A 171 23.92 -6.76 -5.10
C PRO A 171 24.52 -7.19 -6.44
N GLU A 172 24.27 -8.41 -6.89
CA GLU A 172 24.84 -8.93 -8.15
C GLU A 172 24.02 -8.58 -9.40
N THR A 173 22.75 -8.19 -9.20
CA THR A 173 21.82 -7.86 -10.27
C THR A 173 21.01 -6.63 -9.88
N PRO A 174 21.56 -5.41 -9.99
CA PRO A 174 20.93 -4.18 -9.48
C PRO A 174 19.63 -3.79 -10.21
N SER A 175 19.26 -4.49 -11.25
CA SER A 175 17.95 -4.37 -11.91
C SER A 175 16.88 -5.30 -11.32
N ARG A 176 17.25 -6.17 -10.36
CA ARG A 176 16.33 -7.03 -9.61
C ARG A 176 16.16 -6.50 -8.19
N TYR A 177 14.92 -6.38 -7.75
CA TYR A 177 14.62 -5.77 -6.46
C TYR A 177 13.42 -6.43 -5.79
N ILE A 178 13.35 -6.25 -4.46
CA ILE A 178 12.21 -6.64 -3.62
C ILE A 178 11.76 -5.42 -2.80
N LEU A 179 10.46 -5.32 -2.53
CA LEU A 179 9.92 -4.25 -1.69
C LEU A 179 10.19 -4.54 -0.21
N THR A 180 10.46 -3.50 0.56
CA THR A 180 10.74 -3.64 2.00
C THR A 180 9.55 -4.19 2.76
N GLU A 181 8.33 -3.81 2.41
CA GLU A 181 7.11 -4.39 2.98
C GLU A 181 6.94 -5.88 2.68
N ASP A 182 7.37 -6.37 1.51
CA ASP A 182 7.33 -7.80 1.18
C ASP A 182 8.30 -8.59 2.06
N ILE A 183 9.48 -8.02 2.35
CA ILE A 183 10.44 -8.61 3.31
C ILE A 183 9.84 -8.63 4.72
N LEU A 184 9.29 -7.52 5.18
CA LEU A 184 8.68 -7.42 6.51
C LEU A 184 7.51 -8.39 6.66
N LEU A 185 6.67 -8.50 5.64
CA LEU A 185 5.55 -9.44 5.63
C LEU A 185 6.05 -10.89 5.73
N ALA A 186 7.10 -11.25 5.00
CA ALA A 186 7.67 -12.58 5.03
C ALA A 186 8.26 -12.93 6.40
N TYR A 187 8.95 -11.98 7.04
CA TYR A 187 9.59 -12.17 8.35
C TYR A 187 8.71 -11.77 9.56
N ALA A 188 7.39 -11.59 9.39
CA ALA A 188 6.50 -11.22 10.48
C ALA A 188 6.54 -12.22 11.66
N ASP A 189 6.72 -13.50 11.39
CA ASP A 189 6.88 -14.53 12.43
C ASP A 189 8.13 -14.29 13.31
N HIS A 190 9.21 -13.74 12.74
CA HIS A 190 10.41 -13.36 13.49
C HIS A 190 10.23 -12.04 14.26
N VAL A 191 9.35 -11.16 13.78
CA VAL A 191 9.05 -9.90 14.48
C VAL A 191 8.17 -10.13 15.69
N PHE A 192 7.23 -11.07 15.59
CA PHE A 192 6.28 -11.42 16.65
C PHE A 192 6.62 -12.77 17.31
N GLU A 193 7.91 -13.02 17.60
CA GLU A 193 8.44 -14.31 18.08
C GLU A 193 7.71 -14.96 19.27
N MET A 194 7.04 -14.15 20.11
CA MET A 194 6.29 -14.65 21.27
C MET A 194 4.85 -15.12 20.92
N TYR A 195 4.48 -15.05 19.66
CA TYR A 195 3.12 -15.34 19.18
C TYR A 195 3.15 -16.25 17.96
N ASP A 196 2.10 -17.03 17.80
CA ASP A 196 1.83 -17.73 16.53
C ASP A 196 1.14 -16.75 15.58
N VAL A 197 1.74 -16.50 14.42
CA VAL A 197 1.15 -15.64 13.39
C VAL A 197 0.16 -16.48 12.57
N LEU A 198 -1.14 -16.21 12.73
CA LEU A 198 -2.20 -16.94 12.04
C LEU A 198 -2.43 -16.40 10.63
N GLU A 199 -2.52 -15.08 10.50
CA GLU A 199 -2.72 -14.37 9.25
C GLU A 199 -1.92 -13.08 9.25
N LYS A 200 -1.53 -12.59 8.06
CA LYS A 200 -0.77 -11.35 7.92
C LYS A 200 -1.04 -10.66 6.60
N THR A 201 -1.02 -9.33 6.61
CA THR A 201 -1.26 -8.50 5.43
C THR A 201 -0.52 -7.17 5.53
N VAL A 202 -0.41 -6.48 4.39
CA VAL A 202 0.03 -5.08 4.34
C VAL A 202 -1.20 -4.18 4.41
N LEU A 203 -1.16 -3.18 5.26
CA LEU A 203 -2.22 -2.22 5.52
C LEU A 203 -1.70 -0.79 5.31
N CYS A 204 -2.47 0.04 4.65
CA CYS A 204 -2.25 1.49 4.54
C CYS A 204 -3.54 2.22 4.85
N VAL A 205 -3.48 3.20 5.73
CA VAL A 205 -4.61 4.08 6.06
C VAL A 205 -4.42 5.40 5.33
N THR A 206 -5.46 5.88 4.66
CA THR A 206 -5.52 7.22 4.06
C THR A 206 -6.49 8.08 4.88
N ARG A 207 -6.02 9.20 5.40
CA ARG A 207 -6.80 10.15 6.22
C ARG A 207 -6.63 11.55 5.70
#